data_e87ba0556bb3c810ea08e67a360c0658
#
_entry.id   e87ba0556bb3c810ea08e67a360c0658
#
_cell.length_a   1.000
_cell.length_b   1.000
_cell.length_c   1.000
_cell.angle_alpha   90.00
_cell.angle_beta   90.00
_cell.angle_gamma   90.00
#
_symmetry.space_group_name_H-M   'P 1'
#
loop_
_entity.id
_entity.type
_entity.pdbx_description
1 polymer ?
#
loop_
_entity_poly.entity_id
_entity_poly.type
_entity_poly.pdbx_seq_one_letter_code
_entity_poly.pdbx_strand_id
1 'polypeptide(L)'
;MGTILDPYVFQINIAGGREQPDLPGLSISRAPRRAQRERMDDLLILLLTISGDADLPSRKLQEFKDTLVSTYYNTPGPVTTGLTAVVNKLNELLLKENLSRGL
;
A
#
# COMPACT_ATOMS: atom_id res chain seq x y z
N MET A 1 17.37 -25.41 2.01
CA MET A 1 16.46 -24.50 2.69
C MET A 1 17.05 -23.09 2.68
N GLY A 2 16.32 -22.13 2.16
CA GLY A 2 16.81 -20.76 2.07
C GLY A 2 16.81 -20.04 3.40
N THR A 3 17.66 -19.02 3.52
CA THR A 3 17.66 -18.14 4.67
C THR A 3 16.51 -17.15 4.55
N ILE A 4 15.69 -17.05 5.58
CA ILE A 4 14.63 -16.04 5.63
C ILE A 4 15.26 -14.72 6.09
N LEU A 5 15.14 -13.71 5.26
CA LEU A 5 15.54 -12.36 5.63
C LEU A 5 14.41 -11.71 6.40
N ASP A 6 14.70 -11.28 7.61
CA ASP A 6 13.72 -10.57 8.43
C ASP A 6 14.18 -9.12 8.56
N PRO A 7 13.79 -8.25 7.61
CA PRO A 7 14.28 -6.89 7.61
C PRO A 7 13.78 -6.12 8.83
N TYR A 8 14.68 -5.37 9.41
CA TYR A 8 14.32 -4.42 10.46
C TYR A 8 13.93 -3.11 9.80
N VAL A 9 12.67 -2.71 9.95
CA VAL A 9 12.16 -1.50 9.35
C VAL A 9 12.01 -0.42 10.41
N PHE A 10 12.63 0.72 10.15
CA PHE A 10 12.57 1.87 11.04
C PHE A 10 12.27 3.10 10.20
N GLN A 11 11.29 3.89 10.62
CA GLN A 11 10.95 5.10 9.89
C GLN A 11 10.82 6.29 10.83
N ILE A 12 11.35 7.43 10.38
CA ILE A 12 11.21 8.69 11.08
C ILE A 12 10.73 9.72 10.05
N ASN A 13 9.71 10.48 10.40
CA ASN A 13 9.22 11.56 9.58
C ASN A 13 9.51 12.88 10.27
N ILE A 14 10.31 13.74 9.64
CA ILE A 14 10.69 15.04 10.19
C ILE A 14 10.23 16.12 9.23
N ALA A 15 9.48 17.09 9.73
CA ALA A 15 9.07 18.24 8.95
C ALA A 15 9.15 19.49 9.83
N GLY A 16 9.70 20.57 9.29
CA GLY A 16 9.87 21.81 10.05
C GLY A 16 10.80 21.67 11.26
N GLY A 17 11.78 20.76 11.18
CA GLY A 17 12.73 20.50 12.27
C GLY A 17 12.15 19.71 13.45
N ARG A 18 10.94 19.16 13.30
CA ARG A 18 10.30 18.36 14.34
C ARG A 18 9.91 16.99 13.82
N GLU A 19 10.00 16.00 14.71
CA GLU A 19 9.51 14.67 14.41
C GLU A 19 7.99 14.71 14.20
N GLN A 20 7.52 14.12 13.12
CA GLN A 20 6.12 14.09 12.75
C GLN A 20 5.60 12.65 12.83
N PRO A 21 4.27 12.47 12.94
CA PRO A 21 3.69 11.14 12.78
C PRO A 21 4.03 10.57 11.41
N ASP A 22 3.83 9.25 11.27
CA ASP A 22 4.08 8.56 10.00
C ASP A 22 3.33 9.22 8.85
N LEU A 23 3.95 9.19 7.66
CA LEU A 23 3.33 9.74 6.47
C LEU A 23 1.99 9.04 6.20
N PRO A 24 0.89 9.78 6.00
CA PRO A 24 -0.43 9.16 5.80
C PRO A 24 -0.48 8.18 4.63
N GLY A 25 0.32 8.44 3.58
CA GLY A 25 0.35 7.59 2.39
C GLY A 25 1.27 6.39 2.49
N LEU A 26 2.04 6.26 3.58
CA LEU A 26 3.03 5.20 3.73
C LEU A 26 2.44 4.01 4.48
N SER A 27 2.62 2.82 3.92
CA SER A 27 2.23 1.57 4.55
C SER A 27 3.37 0.57 4.43
N ILE A 28 3.71 -0.08 5.53
CA ILE A 28 4.71 -1.14 5.58
C ILE A 28 4.00 -2.35 6.16
N SER A 29 3.85 -3.41 5.36
CA SER A 29 2.99 -4.53 5.72
C SER A 29 3.70 -5.86 5.57
N ARG A 30 3.46 -6.76 6.51
CA ARG A 30 3.86 -8.15 6.42
C ARG A 30 2.67 -9.00 6.03
N ALA A 31 2.94 -10.21 5.56
CA ALA A 31 1.89 -11.12 5.11
C ALA A 31 0.93 -11.47 6.25
N PRO A 32 -0.38 -11.31 6.05
CA PRO A 32 -1.37 -11.80 7.00
C PRO A 32 -1.43 -13.33 6.96
N ARG A 33 -2.12 -13.93 7.94
CA ARG A 33 -2.26 -15.39 8.02
C ARG A 33 -2.84 -16.02 6.76
N ARG A 34 -3.75 -15.31 6.09
CA ARG A 34 -4.47 -15.82 4.93
C ARG A 34 -3.85 -15.41 3.60
N ALA A 35 -2.61 -14.90 3.63
CA ALA A 35 -1.92 -14.53 2.40
C ALA A 35 -1.69 -15.77 1.52
N GLN A 36 -1.64 -15.56 0.21
CA GLN A 36 -1.24 -16.59 -0.72
C GLN A 36 0.15 -17.09 -0.38
N ARG A 37 0.39 -18.38 -0.62
CA ARG A 37 1.64 -19.05 -0.24
C ARG A 37 2.87 -18.29 -0.77
N GLU A 38 2.80 -17.81 -1.99
CA GLU A 38 3.89 -17.10 -2.65
C GLU A 38 4.20 -15.75 -1.99
N ARG A 39 3.32 -15.25 -1.12
CA ARG A 39 3.44 -13.94 -0.48
C ARG A 39 3.80 -14.01 1.00
N MET A 40 3.90 -15.21 1.56
CA MET A 40 4.01 -15.37 3.01
C MET A 40 5.24 -14.70 3.61
N ASP A 41 6.33 -14.63 2.84
CA ASP A 41 7.59 -14.05 3.32
C ASP A 41 7.81 -12.62 2.78
N ASP A 42 6.83 -12.07 2.07
CA ASP A 42 7.00 -10.77 1.44
C ASP A 42 6.73 -9.63 2.42
N LEU A 43 7.56 -8.60 2.35
CA LEU A 43 7.31 -7.32 2.98
C LEU A 43 6.87 -6.34 1.90
N LEU A 44 5.67 -5.80 2.03
CA LEU A 44 5.15 -4.81 1.08
C LEU A 44 5.32 -3.42 1.66
N ILE A 45 6.04 -2.58 0.93
CA ILE A 45 6.16 -1.15 1.23
C ILE A 45 5.36 -0.41 0.18
N LEU A 46 4.35 0.33 0.62
CA LEU A 46 3.44 1.06 -0.24
C LEU A 46 3.48 2.54 0.14
N LEU A 47 3.78 3.39 -0.84
CA LEU A 47 3.71 4.84 -0.65
C LEU A 47 2.76 5.43 -1.67
N LEU A 48 1.66 6.02 -1.18
CA LEU A 48 0.70 6.74 -2.00
C LEU A 48 0.89 8.23 -1.77
N THR A 49 1.13 8.96 -2.85
CA THR A 49 1.22 10.42 -2.78
C THR A 49 0.15 11.03 -3.68
N ILE A 50 -0.42 12.15 -3.21
CA ILE A 50 -1.43 12.88 -3.96
C ILE A 50 -0.83 14.23 -4.30
N SER A 51 -0.86 14.59 -5.58
CA SER A 51 -0.36 15.87 -6.06
C SER A 51 -1.48 16.62 -6.80
N GLY A 52 -1.30 17.94 -6.92
CA GLY A 52 -2.29 18.79 -7.56
C GLY A 52 -3.39 19.22 -6.58
N ASP A 53 -4.55 19.58 -7.12
CA ASP A 53 -5.67 20.09 -6.34
C ASP A 53 -6.58 18.97 -5.79
N ALA A 54 -6.17 17.72 -5.94
CA ALA A 54 -6.95 16.60 -5.42
C ALA A 54 -6.90 16.60 -3.90
N ASP A 55 -8.08 16.54 -3.28
CA ASP A 55 -8.19 16.44 -1.83
C ASP A 55 -8.84 15.09 -1.51
N LEU A 56 -8.05 14.22 -0.93
CA LEU A 56 -8.52 12.90 -0.52
C LEU A 56 -8.45 12.80 1.00
N PRO A 57 -9.60 12.63 1.68
CA PRO A 57 -9.60 12.52 3.14
C PRO A 57 -8.70 11.38 3.63
N SER A 58 -8.11 11.56 4.81
CA SER A 58 -7.22 10.56 5.40
C SER A 58 -7.87 9.18 5.52
N ARG A 59 -9.17 9.15 5.83
CA ARG A 59 -9.92 7.90 5.91
C ARG A 59 -9.96 7.17 4.57
N LYS A 60 -10.20 7.90 3.48
CA LYS A 60 -10.19 7.33 2.12
C LYS A 60 -8.82 6.81 1.75
N LEU A 61 -7.78 7.57 2.08
CA LEU A 61 -6.41 7.15 1.82
C LEU A 61 -6.09 5.86 2.55
N GLN A 62 -6.53 5.73 3.80
CA GLN A 62 -6.34 4.51 4.57
C GLN A 62 -7.10 3.33 3.96
N GLU A 63 -8.34 3.54 3.52
CA GLU A 63 -9.12 2.52 2.84
C GLU A 63 -8.42 2.05 1.56
N PHE A 64 -7.86 2.96 0.78
CA PHE A 64 -7.11 2.62 -0.43
C PHE A 64 -5.90 1.77 -0.08
N LYS A 65 -5.11 2.18 0.92
CA LYS A 65 -3.93 1.42 1.34
C LYS A 65 -4.31 0.00 1.76
N ASP A 66 -5.33 -0.14 2.60
CA ASP A 66 -5.77 -1.44 3.10
C ASP A 66 -6.21 -2.35 1.94
N THR A 67 -6.94 -1.79 0.98
CA THR A 67 -7.39 -2.55 -0.20
C THR A 67 -6.21 -2.99 -1.06
N LEU A 68 -5.24 -2.12 -1.28
CA LEU A 68 -4.07 -2.44 -2.09
C LEU A 68 -3.19 -3.50 -1.44
N VAL A 69 -2.99 -3.40 -0.13
CA VAL A 69 -2.23 -4.40 0.63
C VAL A 69 -2.92 -5.76 0.55
N SER A 70 -4.24 -5.78 0.78
CA SER A 70 -5.02 -7.00 0.67
C SER A 70 -4.94 -7.61 -0.72
N THR A 71 -5.03 -6.79 -1.76
CA THR A 71 -4.93 -7.23 -3.15
C THR A 71 -3.60 -7.93 -3.40
N TYR A 72 -2.49 -7.34 -2.95
CA TYR A 72 -1.18 -7.93 -3.13
C TYR A 72 -1.09 -9.32 -2.49
N TYR A 73 -1.46 -9.41 -1.22
CA TYR A 73 -1.31 -10.66 -0.46
C TYR A 73 -2.30 -11.74 -0.87
N ASN A 74 -3.38 -11.38 -1.53
CA ASN A 74 -4.37 -12.34 -2.01
C ASN A 74 -4.19 -12.74 -3.47
N THR A 75 -3.20 -12.18 -4.18
CA THR A 75 -2.94 -12.51 -5.58
C THR A 75 -1.87 -13.59 -5.67
N PRO A 76 -2.20 -14.78 -6.20
CA PRO A 76 -1.20 -15.84 -6.37
C PRO A 76 -0.27 -15.55 -7.55
N GLY A 77 0.81 -16.34 -7.65
CA GLY A 77 1.75 -16.24 -8.75
C GLY A 77 2.99 -15.42 -8.41
N PRO A 78 3.78 -15.05 -9.42
CA PRO A 78 5.01 -14.28 -9.20
C PRO A 78 4.75 -12.90 -8.60
N VAL A 79 5.80 -12.30 -8.05
CA VAL A 79 5.73 -10.95 -7.47
C VAL A 79 5.18 -9.93 -8.49
N THR A 80 5.62 -10.04 -9.75
CA THR A 80 5.16 -9.14 -10.80
C THR A 80 3.65 -9.21 -11.01
N THR A 81 3.05 -10.40 -10.89
CA THR A 81 1.59 -10.56 -10.99
C THR A 81 0.91 -9.86 -9.82
N GLY A 82 1.44 -10.00 -8.62
CA GLY A 82 0.92 -9.32 -7.45
C GLY A 82 0.98 -7.80 -7.57
N LEU A 83 2.12 -7.28 -8.04
CA LEU A 83 2.29 -5.84 -8.22
C LEU A 83 1.39 -5.28 -9.32
N THR A 84 1.22 -6.03 -10.41
CA THR A 84 0.30 -5.64 -11.49
C THR A 84 -1.13 -5.56 -10.97
N ALA A 85 -1.53 -6.53 -10.16
CA ALA A 85 -2.86 -6.53 -9.55
C ALA A 85 -3.07 -5.29 -8.66
N VAL A 86 -2.05 -4.88 -7.92
CA VAL A 86 -2.11 -3.67 -7.09
C VAL A 86 -2.32 -2.43 -7.95
N VAL A 87 -1.56 -2.29 -9.04
CA VAL A 87 -1.69 -1.13 -9.94
C VAL A 87 -3.08 -1.09 -10.57
N ASN A 88 -3.58 -2.23 -11.04
CA ASN A 88 -4.91 -2.31 -11.62
C ASN A 88 -6.00 -1.97 -10.60
N LYS A 89 -5.83 -2.42 -9.37
CA LYS A 89 -6.77 -2.09 -8.29
C LYS A 89 -6.75 -0.61 -7.96
N LEU A 90 -5.58 0.00 -7.92
CA LEU A 90 -5.47 1.43 -7.69
C LEU A 90 -6.20 2.23 -8.78
N ASN A 91 -6.00 1.86 -10.05
CA ASN A 91 -6.69 2.52 -11.15
C ASN A 91 -8.21 2.39 -11.03
N GLU A 92 -8.69 1.22 -10.63
CA GLU A 92 -10.11 0.97 -10.38
C GLU A 92 -10.65 1.87 -9.27
N LEU A 93 -9.92 1.98 -8.16
CA LEU A 93 -10.32 2.81 -7.02
C LEU A 93 -10.35 4.30 -7.40
N LEU A 94 -9.36 4.75 -8.16
CA LEU A 94 -9.30 6.15 -8.62
C LEU A 94 -10.44 6.48 -9.57
N LEU A 95 -10.78 5.57 -10.48
CA LEU A 95 -11.90 5.77 -11.40
C LEU A 95 -13.20 5.89 -10.63
N LYS A 96 -13.43 5.02 -9.68
CA LYS A 96 -14.62 5.08 -8.81
C LYS A 96 -14.70 6.40 -8.07
N GLU A 97 -13.59 6.85 -7.51
CA GLU A 97 -13.55 8.10 -6.75
C GLU A 97 -13.87 9.30 -7.66
N ASN A 98 -13.30 9.32 -8.85
CA ASN A 98 -13.56 10.39 -9.81
C ASN A 98 -15.03 10.42 -10.24
N LEU A 99 -15.63 9.26 -10.48
CA LEU A 99 -17.03 9.17 -10.86
C LEU A 99 -17.94 9.66 -9.72
N SER A 100 -17.59 9.32 -8.47
CA SER A 100 -18.42 9.76 -7.32
C SER A 100 -18.36 11.27 -7.11
N ARG A 101 -17.29 11.91 -7.57
CA ARG A 101 -17.13 13.37 -7.49
C ARG A 101 -17.72 14.10 -8.71
N GLY A 102 -18.27 13.38 -9.66
CA GLY A 102 -18.80 13.98 -10.87
C GLY A 102 -17.75 14.49 -11.85
N LEU A 103 -16.55 13.93 -11.78
CA LEU A 103 -15.43 14.31 -12.65
C LEU A 103 -15.35 13.42 -13.90
#